data_af419ca33b9c4def0677d98b8b44b1d6
#
_entry.id   af419ca33b9c4def0677d98b8b44b1d6
#
_cell.length_a   1.000
_cell.length_b   1.000
_cell.length_c   1.000
_cell.angle_alpha   90.00
_cell.angle_beta   90.00
_cell.angle_gamma   90.00
#
_symmetry.space_group_name_H-M   'P 1'
#
loop_
_entity.id
_entity.type
_entity.pdbx_description
1 polymer ?
#
loop_
_entity_poly.entity_id
_entity_poly.type
_entity_poly.pdbx_seq_one_letter_code
_entity_poly.pdbx_strand_id
1 'polypeptide(L)'
;MYDVDMGILNYMSEEYDIHWFFMNNEQSPRVKREVVAHYAQQYSIKLYWMNNYIKQLSPRNIFYYKQMAEVINRINPDIIIKEEQDFYWSIVNKIFMKKNAVYMIHDVLVHSGTHNGKIRQLFTDFTIKMNKYFITFSDSQKQVLLSRYGNKNVFSTHLSVKNFGQPTKVRQTFGDTIKLLFFGRIEYNKGLDILINGLESFYEKGITNFELSICGKGSYWNECEKLIKHSEKYNLQIRFIDNEEIPNLFACHHFLVLPYRDTTQSGPLMIAANYGLPLLATNHSSFREIYDESCSILYDDIQIGLKQLSSLTEVKYDKMLTECKKLKDRFSGKMIATEIINYLKQIS
;
A
#
# COMPACT_ATOMS: atom_id res chain seq x y z
N MET A 1 6.05 -0.32 -5.07
CA MET A 1 6.55 -1.66 -4.78
C MET A 1 7.96 -1.66 -4.23
N TYR A 2 8.95 -1.05 -4.87
CA TYR A 2 10.30 -0.94 -4.29
C TYR A 2 10.32 -0.44 -2.82
N ASP A 3 9.35 0.39 -2.41
CA ASP A 3 9.21 0.82 -1.01
C ASP A 3 8.87 -0.33 -0.05
N VAL A 4 8.17 -1.37 -0.54
CA VAL A 4 7.88 -2.58 0.24
C VAL A 4 9.16 -3.38 0.39
N ASP A 5 9.88 -3.59 -0.71
CA ASP A 5 11.16 -4.32 -0.71
C ASP A 5 12.16 -3.67 0.24
N MET A 6 12.40 -2.37 0.08
CA MET A 6 13.34 -1.63 0.93
C MET A 6 12.92 -1.59 2.41
N GLY A 7 11.65 -1.82 2.71
CA GLY A 7 11.15 -1.90 4.08
C GLY A 7 11.47 -3.22 4.79
N ILE A 8 11.82 -4.28 4.05
CA ILE A 8 11.98 -5.64 4.59
C ILE A 8 13.31 -6.30 4.23
N LEU A 9 13.88 -6.01 3.05
CA LEU A 9 15.09 -6.70 2.55
C LEU A 9 16.31 -6.50 3.44
N ASN A 10 16.44 -5.35 4.09
CA ASN A 10 17.52 -5.10 5.05
C ASN A 10 17.50 -6.07 6.24
N TYR A 11 16.32 -6.47 6.70
CA TYR A 11 16.19 -7.46 7.78
C TYR A 11 16.33 -8.88 7.25
N MET A 12 15.89 -9.14 6.03
CA MET A 12 16.06 -10.45 5.40
C MET A 12 17.52 -10.74 5.07
N SER A 13 18.33 -9.72 4.75
CA SER A 13 19.77 -9.87 4.45
C SER A 13 20.62 -10.28 5.67
N GLU A 14 20.06 -10.20 6.87
CA GLU A 14 20.71 -10.73 8.07
C GLU A 14 20.72 -12.28 8.10
N GLU A 15 19.78 -12.93 7.39
CA GLU A 15 19.64 -14.40 7.38
C GLU A 15 19.87 -15.04 5.99
N TYR A 16 19.77 -14.27 4.90
CA TYR A 16 19.86 -14.77 3.52
C TYR A 16 20.88 -13.99 2.69
N ASP A 17 21.59 -14.71 1.80
CA ASP A 17 22.37 -14.09 0.71
C ASP A 17 21.40 -13.64 -0.39
N ILE A 18 21.10 -12.35 -0.45
CA ILE A 18 20.05 -11.79 -1.29
C ILE A 18 20.61 -11.35 -2.64
N HIS A 19 20.02 -11.88 -3.71
CA HIS A 19 20.22 -11.46 -5.08
C HIS A 19 18.96 -10.72 -5.58
N TRP A 20 18.99 -9.39 -5.61
CA TRP A 20 17.85 -8.57 -5.95
C TRP A 20 17.82 -8.18 -7.41
N PHE A 21 16.92 -8.76 -8.18
CA PHE A 21 16.66 -8.43 -9.58
C PHE A 21 15.66 -7.29 -9.66
N PHE A 22 16.14 -6.06 -9.76
CA PHE A 22 15.31 -4.86 -9.83
C PHE A 22 14.93 -4.55 -11.28
N MET A 23 13.65 -4.68 -11.61
CA MET A 23 13.14 -4.37 -12.96
C MET A 23 12.73 -2.91 -13.05
N ASN A 24 13.49 -2.12 -13.79
CA ASN A 24 13.21 -0.71 -14.05
C ASN A 24 12.50 -0.53 -15.39
N ASN A 25 11.46 0.31 -15.41
CA ASN A 25 10.85 0.79 -16.64
C ASN A 25 11.39 2.22 -16.92
N GLU A 26 12.32 2.34 -17.86
CA GLU A 26 12.92 3.64 -18.18
C GLU A 26 11.95 4.66 -18.80
N GLN A 27 10.83 4.22 -19.37
CA GLN A 27 9.78 5.12 -19.86
C GLN A 27 9.00 5.79 -18.72
N SER A 28 9.05 5.23 -17.52
CA SER A 28 8.40 5.76 -16.33
C SER A 28 9.18 5.33 -15.08
N PRO A 29 10.38 5.89 -14.86
CA PRO A 29 11.21 5.51 -13.73
C PRO A 29 10.51 5.91 -12.42
N ARG A 30 10.31 4.96 -11.53
CA ARG A 30 9.67 5.18 -10.22
C ARG A 30 10.69 5.54 -9.15
N VAL A 31 11.97 5.22 -9.38
CA VAL A 31 13.06 5.47 -8.44
C VAL A 31 14.37 5.66 -9.21
N LYS A 32 15.27 6.47 -8.68
CA LYS A 32 16.61 6.64 -9.23
C LYS A 32 17.46 5.42 -8.90
N ARG A 33 18.27 4.97 -9.87
CA ARG A 33 19.16 3.81 -9.71
C ARG A 33 20.11 3.97 -8.53
N GLU A 34 20.61 5.17 -8.32
CA GLU A 34 21.56 5.49 -7.25
C GLU A 34 20.98 5.22 -5.86
N VAL A 35 19.67 5.48 -5.67
CA VAL A 35 18.98 5.23 -4.40
C VAL A 35 18.92 3.72 -4.11
N VAL A 36 18.53 2.93 -5.10
CA VAL A 36 18.44 1.46 -4.97
C VAL A 36 19.82 0.85 -4.80
N ALA A 37 20.83 1.33 -5.56
CA ALA A 37 22.20 0.84 -5.48
C ALA A 37 22.84 1.16 -4.12
N HIS A 38 22.62 2.37 -3.59
CA HIS A 38 23.10 2.76 -2.26
C HIS A 38 22.49 1.86 -1.17
N TYR A 39 21.17 1.63 -1.22
CA TYR A 39 20.50 0.73 -0.30
C TYR A 39 21.06 -0.71 -0.38
N ALA A 40 21.19 -1.25 -1.59
CA ALA A 40 21.71 -2.61 -1.79
C ALA A 40 23.14 -2.74 -1.25
N GLN A 41 24.01 -1.73 -1.48
CA GLN A 41 25.37 -1.70 -0.95
C GLN A 41 25.37 -1.65 0.58
N GLN A 42 24.53 -0.81 1.20
CA GLN A 42 24.45 -0.65 2.65
C GLN A 42 24.13 -1.97 3.37
N TYR A 43 23.30 -2.81 2.76
CA TYR A 43 22.83 -4.07 3.36
C TYR A 43 23.44 -5.32 2.72
N SER A 44 24.55 -5.18 1.97
CA SER A 44 25.26 -6.28 1.30
C SER A 44 24.40 -7.12 0.36
N ILE A 45 23.39 -6.51 -0.26
CA ILE A 45 22.47 -7.14 -1.23
C ILE A 45 23.08 -7.06 -2.61
N LYS A 46 23.12 -8.18 -3.34
CA LYS A 46 23.63 -8.24 -4.73
C LYS A 46 22.56 -7.73 -5.69
N LEU A 47 22.71 -6.50 -6.19
CA LEU A 47 21.76 -5.86 -7.07
C LEU A 47 22.01 -6.19 -8.55
N TYR A 48 20.97 -6.68 -9.22
CA TYR A 48 20.89 -6.86 -10.67
C TYR A 48 19.90 -5.87 -11.25
N TRP A 49 20.41 -4.76 -11.78
CA TRP A 49 19.57 -3.73 -12.39
C TRP A 49 19.19 -4.14 -13.81
N MET A 50 17.90 -4.34 -14.04
CA MET A 50 17.35 -4.85 -15.30
C MET A 50 16.42 -3.80 -15.93
N ASN A 51 16.81 -3.31 -17.14
CA ASN A 51 15.96 -2.40 -17.88
C ASN A 51 14.98 -3.16 -18.74
N ASN A 52 13.69 -2.91 -18.59
CA ASN A 52 12.64 -3.50 -19.40
C ASN A 52 11.83 -2.43 -20.14
N TYR A 53 11.92 -2.44 -21.46
CA TYR A 53 11.18 -1.55 -22.36
C TYR A 53 9.93 -2.22 -22.95
N ILE A 54 9.66 -3.46 -22.59
CA ILE A 54 8.60 -4.28 -23.18
C ILE A 54 7.30 -4.01 -22.43
N LYS A 55 6.19 -3.78 -23.16
CA LYS A 55 4.87 -3.66 -22.55
C LYS A 55 4.52 -4.95 -21.78
N GLN A 56 3.94 -4.83 -20.59
CA GLN A 56 3.66 -5.94 -19.68
C GLN A 56 2.91 -7.12 -20.32
N LEU A 57 1.97 -6.85 -21.23
CA LEU A 57 1.18 -7.90 -21.92
C LEU A 57 1.85 -8.46 -23.18
N SER A 58 3.06 -8.05 -23.54
CA SER A 58 3.75 -8.49 -24.74
C SER A 58 4.37 -9.88 -24.60
N PRO A 59 4.18 -10.81 -25.55
CA PRO A 59 4.85 -12.12 -25.54
C PRO A 59 6.39 -12.04 -25.59
N ARG A 60 6.94 -10.91 -26.04
CA ARG A 60 8.40 -10.69 -26.04
C ARG A 60 9.02 -10.76 -24.64
N ASN A 61 8.21 -10.60 -23.59
CA ASN A 61 8.67 -10.79 -22.20
C ASN A 61 9.21 -12.19 -21.93
N ILE A 62 8.80 -13.22 -22.67
CA ILE A 62 9.36 -14.57 -22.54
C ILE A 62 10.88 -14.58 -22.80
N PHE A 63 11.33 -13.90 -23.86
CA PHE A 63 12.77 -13.82 -24.18
C PHE A 63 13.55 -13.04 -23.13
N TYR A 64 12.97 -11.95 -22.63
CA TYR A 64 13.55 -11.14 -21.56
C TYR A 64 13.71 -11.96 -20.27
N TYR A 65 12.67 -12.66 -19.84
CA TYR A 65 12.73 -13.53 -18.67
C TYR A 65 13.59 -14.76 -18.84
N LYS A 66 13.75 -15.28 -20.07
CA LYS A 66 14.70 -16.37 -20.35
C LYS A 66 16.13 -15.95 -20.06
N GLN A 67 16.55 -14.76 -20.50
CA GLN A 67 17.89 -14.24 -20.20
C GLN A 67 18.11 -14.09 -18.68
N MET A 68 17.09 -13.60 -17.96
CA MET A 68 17.14 -13.50 -16.51
C MET A 68 17.23 -14.89 -15.85
N ALA A 69 16.49 -15.87 -16.36
CA ALA A 69 16.53 -17.25 -15.88
C ALA A 69 17.91 -17.90 -16.02
N GLU A 70 18.66 -17.58 -17.07
CA GLU A 70 20.04 -18.05 -17.24
C GLU A 70 20.99 -17.54 -16.15
N VAL A 71 20.81 -16.30 -15.72
CA VAL A 71 21.56 -15.73 -14.58
C VAL A 71 21.14 -16.38 -13.27
N ILE A 72 19.84 -16.52 -13.02
CA ILE A 72 19.30 -17.15 -11.82
C ILE A 72 19.75 -18.61 -11.70
N ASN A 73 19.77 -19.36 -12.81
CA ASN A 73 20.24 -20.75 -12.79
C ASN A 73 21.73 -20.87 -12.45
N ARG A 74 22.57 -19.89 -12.84
CA ARG A 74 23.99 -19.85 -12.44
C ARG A 74 24.16 -19.54 -10.95
N ILE A 75 23.29 -18.68 -10.38
CA ILE A 75 23.26 -18.39 -8.95
C ILE A 75 22.77 -19.61 -8.18
N ASN A 76 21.83 -20.37 -8.76
CA ASN A 76 21.19 -21.55 -8.19
C ASN A 76 20.57 -21.29 -6.81
N PRO A 77 19.66 -20.30 -6.64
CA PRO A 77 19.10 -19.96 -5.37
C PRO A 77 18.20 -21.07 -4.79
N ASP A 78 18.11 -21.16 -3.47
CA ASP A 78 17.21 -22.10 -2.78
C ASP A 78 15.76 -21.68 -2.95
N ILE A 79 15.48 -20.37 -2.87
CA ILE A 79 14.13 -19.78 -2.96
C ILE A 79 14.15 -18.62 -3.96
N ILE A 80 13.10 -18.53 -4.76
CA ILE A 80 12.82 -17.36 -5.59
C ILE A 80 11.57 -16.66 -5.05
N ILE A 81 11.69 -15.40 -4.69
CA ILE A 81 10.54 -14.56 -4.39
C ILE A 81 10.24 -13.68 -5.59
N LYS A 82 9.02 -13.76 -6.10
CA LYS A 82 8.54 -12.93 -7.20
C LYS A 82 7.51 -11.95 -6.68
N GLU A 83 7.90 -10.72 -6.58
CA GLU A 83 6.96 -9.63 -6.32
C GLU A 83 6.10 -9.41 -7.56
N GLU A 84 4.81 -9.31 -7.37
CA GLU A 84 3.75 -9.30 -8.40
C GLU A 84 3.62 -10.61 -9.21
N GLN A 85 2.38 -10.89 -9.56
CA GLN A 85 2.06 -11.97 -10.48
C GLN A 85 2.45 -11.58 -11.92
N ASP A 86 3.19 -12.45 -12.58
CA ASP A 86 3.55 -12.30 -13.98
C ASP A 86 3.40 -13.63 -14.72
N PHE A 87 2.56 -13.62 -15.72
CA PHE A 87 2.24 -14.82 -16.52
C PHE A 87 3.47 -15.36 -17.27
N TYR A 88 4.19 -14.47 -17.97
CA TYR A 88 5.34 -14.87 -18.77
C TYR A 88 6.52 -15.36 -17.91
N TRP A 89 6.74 -14.71 -16.76
CA TRP A 89 7.69 -15.19 -15.77
C TRP A 89 7.33 -16.60 -15.28
N SER A 90 6.05 -16.87 -15.00
CA SER A 90 5.59 -18.18 -14.53
C SER A 90 5.83 -19.27 -15.55
N ILE A 91 5.65 -18.99 -16.85
CA ILE A 91 6.00 -19.91 -17.93
C ILE A 91 7.50 -20.18 -17.94
N VAL A 92 8.31 -19.13 -17.91
CA VAL A 92 9.78 -19.24 -17.96
C VAL A 92 10.31 -20.02 -16.75
N ASN A 93 9.81 -19.73 -15.54
CA ASN A 93 10.21 -20.48 -14.36
C ASN A 93 9.88 -21.97 -14.49
N LYS A 94 8.70 -22.32 -14.97
CA LYS A 94 8.26 -23.71 -15.08
C LYS A 94 9.04 -24.52 -16.12
N ILE A 95 9.46 -23.88 -17.20
CA ILE A 95 10.15 -24.55 -18.31
C ILE A 95 11.66 -24.56 -18.12
N PHE A 96 12.26 -23.45 -17.72
CA PHE A 96 13.71 -23.23 -17.77
C PHE A 96 14.39 -23.31 -16.40
N MET A 97 13.72 -22.91 -15.31
CA MET A 97 14.34 -22.90 -13.97
C MET A 97 13.89 -24.09 -13.13
N LYS A 98 12.62 -24.48 -13.22
CA LYS A 98 11.99 -25.56 -12.42
C LYS A 98 12.18 -25.40 -10.91
N LYS A 99 12.25 -24.15 -10.45
CA LYS A 99 12.46 -23.80 -9.04
C LYS A 99 11.12 -23.49 -8.35
N ASN A 100 11.06 -23.77 -7.07
CA ASN A 100 9.97 -23.29 -6.24
C ASN A 100 10.04 -21.75 -6.15
N ALA A 101 8.97 -21.09 -6.57
CA ALA A 101 8.85 -19.65 -6.47
C ALA A 101 7.66 -19.29 -5.58
N VAL A 102 7.88 -18.32 -4.70
CA VAL A 102 6.86 -17.72 -3.86
C VAL A 102 6.41 -16.42 -4.52
N TYR A 103 5.13 -16.28 -4.78
CA TYR A 103 4.55 -15.09 -5.41
C TYR A 103 3.93 -14.18 -4.37
N MET A 104 4.42 -12.95 -4.29
CA MET A 104 3.79 -11.90 -3.50
C MET A 104 2.65 -11.28 -4.32
N ILE A 105 1.42 -11.36 -3.82
CA ILE A 105 0.22 -10.88 -4.53
C ILE A 105 -0.42 -9.74 -3.74
N HIS A 106 -0.45 -8.55 -4.34
CA HIS A 106 -1.14 -7.39 -3.77
C HIS A 106 -2.65 -7.49 -4.00
N ASP A 107 -3.06 -7.83 -5.23
CA ASP A 107 -4.45 -7.89 -5.64
C ASP A 107 -4.75 -9.22 -6.34
N VAL A 108 -5.57 -10.06 -5.72
CA VAL A 108 -6.02 -11.33 -6.33
C VAL A 108 -7.03 -11.06 -7.44
N LEU A 109 -7.85 -10.02 -7.25
CA LEU A 109 -8.80 -9.54 -8.26
C LEU A 109 -8.38 -8.17 -8.77
N VAL A 110 -8.44 -7.99 -10.08
CA VAL A 110 -8.13 -6.71 -10.71
C VAL A 110 -9.23 -5.71 -10.39
N HIS A 111 -8.85 -4.51 -9.93
CA HIS A 111 -9.80 -3.45 -9.57
C HIS A 111 -10.73 -3.06 -10.71
N SER A 112 -11.97 -2.71 -10.36
CA SER A 112 -12.96 -2.18 -11.27
C SER A 112 -12.44 -0.91 -11.97
N GLY A 113 -12.68 -0.79 -13.27
CA GLY A 113 -12.20 0.35 -14.07
C GLY A 113 -10.74 0.27 -14.55
N THR A 114 -10.01 -0.81 -14.24
CA THR A 114 -8.65 -1.00 -14.76
C THR A 114 -8.65 -1.21 -16.26
N HIS A 115 -7.81 -0.46 -17.00
CA HIS A 115 -7.64 -0.66 -18.45
C HIS A 115 -7.19 -2.09 -18.75
N ASN A 116 -7.88 -2.75 -19.71
CA ASN A 116 -7.68 -4.17 -20.02
C ASN A 116 -7.89 -5.13 -18.82
N GLY A 117 -8.77 -4.78 -17.86
CA GLY A 117 -8.96 -5.52 -16.63
C GLY A 117 -9.24 -7.01 -16.82
N LYS A 118 -10.07 -7.37 -17.82
CA LYS A 118 -10.40 -8.79 -18.13
C LYS A 118 -9.16 -9.59 -18.57
N ILE A 119 -8.31 -9.01 -19.43
CA ILE A 119 -7.07 -9.67 -19.89
C ILE A 119 -6.07 -9.80 -18.73
N ARG A 120 -5.94 -8.75 -17.93
CA ARG A 120 -5.07 -8.77 -16.73
C ARG A 120 -5.55 -9.84 -15.74
N GLN A 121 -6.87 -9.92 -15.48
CA GLN A 121 -7.43 -10.96 -14.62
C GLN A 121 -7.15 -12.36 -15.16
N LEU A 122 -7.28 -12.58 -16.46
CA LEU A 122 -6.96 -13.87 -17.09
C LEU A 122 -5.49 -14.26 -16.85
N PHE A 123 -4.55 -13.33 -17.00
CA PHE A 123 -3.12 -13.57 -16.73
C PHE A 123 -2.85 -13.84 -15.26
N THR A 124 -3.51 -13.11 -14.36
CA THR A 124 -3.47 -13.37 -12.92
C THR A 124 -3.99 -14.77 -12.59
N ASP A 125 -5.15 -15.15 -13.16
CA ASP A 125 -5.76 -16.47 -12.97
C ASP A 125 -4.82 -17.61 -13.41
N PHE A 126 -4.17 -17.47 -14.57
CA PHE A 126 -3.19 -18.44 -15.04
C PHE A 126 -1.95 -18.51 -14.14
N THR A 127 -1.42 -17.36 -13.74
CA THR A 127 -0.28 -17.29 -12.82
C THR A 127 -0.59 -18.02 -11.51
N ILE A 128 -1.76 -17.77 -10.92
CA ILE A 128 -2.15 -18.42 -9.67
C ILE A 128 -2.36 -19.92 -9.88
N LYS A 129 -3.02 -20.34 -10.97
CA LYS A 129 -3.24 -21.77 -11.25
C LYS A 129 -1.93 -22.53 -11.44
N MET A 130 -0.93 -21.92 -12.07
CA MET A 130 0.37 -22.56 -12.36
C MET A 130 1.26 -22.72 -11.15
N ASN A 131 1.08 -21.93 -10.10
CA ASN A 131 1.99 -21.84 -8.95
C ASN A 131 1.34 -22.35 -7.66
N LYS A 132 2.15 -22.61 -6.63
CA LYS A 132 1.71 -23.26 -5.39
C LYS A 132 1.84 -22.36 -4.17
N TYR A 133 2.91 -21.55 -4.08
CA TYR A 133 3.28 -20.79 -2.88
C TYR A 133 3.02 -19.31 -3.08
N PHE A 134 2.29 -18.70 -2.14
CA PHE A 134 1.86 -17.31 -2.23
C PHE A 134 2.01 -16.60 -0.90
N ILE A 135 2.32 -15.30 -0.98
CA ILE A 135 2.21 -14.35 0.11
C ILE A 135 1.19 -13.29 -0.31
N THR A 136 0.16 -13.07 0.50
CA THR A 136 -0.79 -11.96 0.35
C THR A 136 -0.54 -10.94 1.47
N PHE A 137 -0.91 -9.68 1.24
CA PHE A 137 -0.69 -8.62 2.22
C PHE A 137 -1.96 -8.25 3.00
N SER A 138 -2.91 -9.16 3.06
CA SER A 138 -4.08 -9.13 3.93
C SER A 138 -4.73 -10.50 4.02
N ASP A 139 -5.39 -10.79 5.14
CA ASP A 139 -6.16 -12.02 5.30
C ASP A 139 -7.35 -12.07 4.35
N SER A 140 -7.97 -10.93 4.06
CA SER A 140 -9.05 -10.85 3.08
C SER A 140 -8.61 -11.30 1.69
N GLN A 141 -7.42 -10.92 1.21
CA GLN A 141 -6.87 -11.37 -0.07
C GLN A 141 -6.50 -12.87 -0.05
N LYS A 142 -5.99 -13.38 1.06
CA LYS A 142 -5.79 -14.82 1.26
C LYS A 142 -7.10 -15.60 1.12
N GLN A 143 -8.17 -15.14 1.76
CA GLN A 143 -9.48 -15.80 1.65
C GLN A 143 -10.03 -15.77 0.21
N VAL A 144 -9.91 -14.64 -0.48
CA VAL A 144 -10.28 -14.52 -1.90
C VAL A 144 -9.48 -15.50 -2.76
N LEU A 145 -8.17 -15.63 -2.53
CA LEU A 145 -7.31 -16.54 -3.27
C LEU A 145 -7.73 -17.99 -3.04
N LEU A 146 -7.89 -18.40 -1.79
CA LEU A 146 -8.27 -19.77 -1.43
C LEU A 146 -9.67 -20.14 -1.92
N SER A 147 -10.65 -19.25 -1.78
CA SER A 147 -12.02 -19.51 -2.25
C SER A 147 -12.12 -19.68 -3.76
N ARG A 148 -11.26 -18.94 -4.54
CA ARG A 148 -11.31 -18.96 -6.01
C ARG A 148 -10.45 -20.05 -6.63
N TYR A 149 -9.30 -20.38 -6.03
CA TYR A 149 -8.30 -21.27 -6.64
C TYR A 149 -8.02 -22.54 -5.84
N GLY A 150 -8.70 -22.74 -4.71
CA GLY A 150 -8.63 -23.96 -3.91
C GLY A 150 -7.26 -24.17 -3.26
N ASN A 151 -6.77 -25.39 -3.33
CA ASN A 151 -5.64 -25.89 -2.52
C ASN A 151 -4.29 -25.25 -2.87
N LYS A 152 -4.05 -24.03 -2.40
CA LYS A 152 -2.78 -23.28 -2.52
C LYS A 152 -2.14 -23.12 -1.14
N ASN A 153 -0.82 -23.05 -1.09
CA ASN A 153 -0.10 -22.67 0.11
C ASN A 153 0.01 -21.15 0.17
N VAL A 154 -0.80 -20.53 1.03
CA VAL A 154 -0.91 -19.06 1.11
C VAL A 154 -0.61 -18.59 2.51
N PHE A 155 0.45 -17.84 2.65
CA PHE A 155 0.76 -17.07 3.84
C PHE A 155 0.19 -15.66 3.69
N SER A 156 -0.42 -15.09 4.72
CA SER A 156 -0.79 -13.69 4.75
C SER A 156 0.06 -12.93 5.74
N THR A 157 0.48 -11.76 5.32
CA THR A 157 1.16 -10.75 6.14
C THR A 157 0.57 -9.38 5.82
N HIS A 158 1.24 -8.31 6.20
CA HIS A 158 0.81 -6.94 5.94
C HIS A 158 1.93 -6.15 5.26
N LEU A 159 1.59 -4.99 4.71
CA LEU A 159 2.61 -4.03 4.30
C LEU A 159 3.30 -3.47 5.55
N SER A 160 4.61 -3.27 5.46
CA SER A 160 5.32 -2.58 6.52
C SER A 160 4.94 -1.09 6.58
N VAL A 161 5.05 -0.49 7.76
CA VAL A 161 4.89 0.96 7.92
C VAL A 161 5.90 1.72 7.07
N LYS A 162 5.50 2.90 6.59
CA LYS A 162 6.35 3.75 5.75
C LYS A 162 6.81 4.95 6.55
N ASN A 163 8.12 5.06 6.74
CA ASN A 163 8.75 6.17 7.43
C ASN A 163 9.46 7.10 6.43
N PHE A 164 9.12 8.39 6.48
CA PHE A 164 9.71 9.44 5.65
C PHE A 164 10.56 10.43 6.46
N GLY A 165 10.94 10.09 7.67
CA GLY A 165 11.71 10.92 8.59
C GLY A 165 10.91 11.41 9.79
N GLN A 166 11.53 12.28 10.60
CA GLN A 166 10.91 12.81 11.80
C GLN A 166 10.15 14.10 11.49
N PRO A 167 8.94 14.28 12.01
CA PRO A 167 8.22 15.55 11.88
C PRO A 167 8.91 16.63 12.72
N THR A 168 8.95 17.84 12.21
CA THR A 168 9.42 19.05 12.93
C THR A 168 8.27 19.82 13.56
N LYS A 169 7.02 19.51 13.19
CA LYS A 169 5.80 20.12 13.74
C LYS A 169 5.09 19.14 14.66
N VAL A 170 4.35 19.70 15.62
CA VAL A 170 3.57 18.92 16.60
C VAL A 170 2.09 19.01 16.27
N ARG A 171 1.36 17.94 16.51
CA ARG A 171 -0.11 17.92 16.38
C ARG A 171 -0.71 18.90 17.38
N GLN A 172 -1.66 19.70 16.92
CA GLN A 172 -2.45 20.56 17.80
C GLN A 172 -3.35 19.71 18.68
N THR A 173 -3.71 20.26 19.84
CA THR A 173 -4.68 19.65 20.75
C THR A 173 -6.01 19.42 20.03
N PHE A 174 -6.61 18.27 20.26
CA PHE A 174 -7.94 17.95 19.74
C PHE A 174 -8.98 18.82 20.47
N GLY A 175 -9.74 19.60 19.72
CA GLY A 175 -10.66 20.58 20.30
C GLY A 175 -11.59 21.20 19.27
N ASP A 176 -11.71 22.53 19.28
CA ASP A 176 -12.69 23.26 18.50
C ASP A 176 -12.60 23.04 16.99
N THR A 177 -11.40 22.79 16.46
CA THR A 177 -11.18 22.49 15.04
C THR A 177 -10.57 21.12 14.85
N ILE A 178 -11.24 20.25 14.10
CA ILE A 178 -10.79 18.90 13.77
C ILE A 178 -10.15 18.94 12.38
N LYS A 179 -8.83 18.69 12.33
CA LYS A 179 -8.04 18.69 11.09
C LYS A 179 -8.01 17.30 10.45
N LEU A 180 -8.59 17.21 9.27
CA LEU A 180 -8.67 15.99 8.46
C LEU A 180 -7.65 16.02 7.34
N LEU A 181 -7.05 14.88 7.03
CA LEU A 181 -6.10 14.71 5.94
C LEU A 181 -6.62 13.68 4.93
N PHE A 182 -6.86 14.08 3.70
CA PHE A 182 -6.92 13.18 2.55
C PHE A 182 -5.56 13.22 1.85
N PHE A 183 -4.91 12.06 1.71
CA PHE A 183 -3.56 11.95 1.14
C PHE A 183 -3.48 10.86 0.08
N GLY A 184 -2.92 11.17 -1.09
CA GLY A 184 -2.62 10.21 -2.13
C GLY A 184 -3.23 10.52 -3.51
N ARG A 185 -3.43 9.49 -4.34
CA ARG A 185 -4.00 9.67 -5.68
C ARG A 185 -5.48 10.05 -5.59
N ILE A 186 -5.87 11.06 -6.39
CA ILE A 186 -7.27 11.49 -6.48
C ILE A 186 -7.92 10.77 -7.67
N GLU A 187 -8.41 9.56 -7.41
CA GLU A 187 -9.07 8.69 -8.36
C GLU A 187 -10.49 8.35 -7.87
N TYR A 188 -11.38 7.96 -8.77
CA TYR A 188 -12.78 7.67 -8.45
C TYR A 188 -12.95 6.67 -7.29
N ASN A 189 -12.15 5.58 -7.30
CA ASN A 189 -12.21 4.57 -6.25
C ASN A 189 -11.76 5.07 -4.86
N LYS A 190 -11.13 6.24 -4.78
CA LYS A 190 -10.67 6.85 -3.52
C LYS A 190 -11.74 7.67 -2.82
N GLY A 191 -12.87 7.93 -3.47
CA GLY A 191 -14.07 8.47 -2.85
C GLY A 191 -13.97 9.88 -2.26
N LEU A 192 -13.02 10.72 -2.75
CA LEU A 192 -12.85 12.09 -2.25
C LEU A 192 -14.15 12.91 -2.40
N ASP A 193 -14.89 12.69 -3.45
CA ASP A 193 -16.20 13.31 -3.69
C ASP A 193 -17.23 12.96 -2.60
N ILE A 194 -17.19 11.73 -2.07
CA ILE A 194 -18.06 11.30 -0.94
C ILE A 194 -17.73 12.12 0.31
N LEU A 195 -16.44 12.28 0.59
CA LEU A 195 -15.97 13.06 1.74
C LEU A 195 -16.37 14.53 1.62
N ILE A 196 -16.11 15.16 0.45
CA ILE A 196 -16.45 16.57 0.22
C ILE A 196 -17.96 16.78 0.39
N ASN A 197 -18.80 15.99 -0.28
CA ASN A 197 -20.25 16.09 -0.14
C ASN A 197 -20.71 15.89 1.32
N GLY A 198 -20.07 14.98 2.06
CA GLY A 198 -20.34 14.78 3.47
C GLY A 198 -20.05 16.02 4.29
N LEU A 199 -18.88 16.64 4.12
CA LEU A 199 -18.48 17.85 4.83
C LEU A 199 -19.35 19.06 4.45
N GLU A 200 -19.62 19.26 3.17
CA GLU A 200 -20.48 20.35 2.69
C GLU A 200 -21.87 20.27 3.30
N SER A 201 -22.44 19.06 3.41
CA SER A 201 -23.72 18.88 4.10
C SER A 201 -23.67 19.23 5.60
N PHE A 202 -22.52 19.08 6.26
CA PHE A 202 -22.32 19.50 7.64
C PHE A 202 -22.19 21.01 7.75
N TYR A 203 -21.43 21.64 6.85
CA TYR A 203 -21.27 23.10 6.83
C TYR A 203 -22.60 23.83 6.56
N GLU A 204 -23.42 23.30 5.62
CA GLU A 204 -24.79 23.85 5.38
C GLU A 204 -25.71 23.75 6.59
N LYS A 205 -25.45 22.82 7.52
CA LYS A 205 -26.17 22.68 8.79
C LYS A 205 -25.57 23.51 9.94
N GLY A 206 -24.55 24.33 9.64
CA GLY A 206 -23.85 25.15 10.62
C GLY A 206 -22.79 24.42 11.46
N ILE A 207 -22.48 23.17 11.13
CA ILE A 207 -21.40 22.40 11.78
C ILE A 207 -20.09 22.66 11.02
N THR A 208 -19.28 23.60 11.50
CA THR A 208 -18.12 24.15 10.78
C THR A 208 -16.78 23.85 11.43
N ASN A 209 -16.74 22.91 12.39
CA ASN A 209 -15.54 22.58 13.14
C ASN A 209 -14.56 21.61 12.43
N PHE A 210 -14.80 21.30 11.16
CA PHE A 210 -13.87 20.49 10.36
C PHE A 210 -13.05 21.38 9.42
N GLU A 211 -11.78 21.01 9.23
CA GLU A 211 -10.90 21.50 8.16
C GLU A 211 -10.31 20.30 7.43
N LEU A 212 -10.37 20.29 6.09
CA LEU A 212 -9.85 19.22 5.27
C LEU A 212 -8.64 19.68 4.46
N SER A 213 -7.49 19.04 4.69
CA SER A 213 -6.35 19.13 3.77
C SER A 213 -6.45 18.03 2.71
N ILE A 214 -6.44 18.42 1.42
CA ILE A 214 -6.43 17.52 0.28
C ILE A 214 -5.04 17.57 -0.34
N CYS A 215 -4.24 16.52 -0.15
CA CYS A 215 -2.84 16.45 -0.56
C CYS A 215 -2.64 15.31 -1.55
N GLY A 216 -2.43 15.65 -2.84
CA GLY A 216 -2.23 14.67 -3.90
C GLY A 216 -2.70 15.14 -5.26
N LYS A 217 -2.62 14.26 -6.26
CA LYS A 217 -3.10 14.54 -7.63
C LYS A 217 -3.75 13.30 -8.24
N GLY A 218 -4.61 13.52 -9.23
CA GLY A 218 -5.23 12.43 -9.98
C GLY A 218 -6.28 12.90 -10.97
N SER A 219 -6.74 11.99 -11.79
CA SER A 219 -7.63 12.30 -12.92
C SER A 219 -9.04 12.74 -12.47
N TYR A 220 -9.41 12.40 -11.23
CA TYR A 220 -10.76 12.69 -10.71
C TYR A 220 -10.86 14.03 -9.96
N TRP A 221 -9.78 14.83 -9.89
CA TRP A 221 -9.77 16.11 -9.17
C TRP A 221 -10.82 17.10 -9.68
N ASN A 222 -10.90 17.29 -11.01
CA ASN A 222 -11.82 18.27 -11.62
C ASN A 222 -13.29 18.01 -11.25
N GLU A 223 -13.67 16.77 -10.97
CA GLU A 223 -15.03 16.45 -10.51
C GLU A 223 -15.19 16.75 -9.01
N CYS A 224 -14.16 16.52 -8.22
CA CYS A 224 -14.16 16.81 -6.78
C CYS A 224 -14.18 18.32 -6.50
N GLU A 225 -13.40 19.11 -7.24
CA GLU A 225 -13.27 20.56 -7.05
C GLU A 225 -14.62 21.29 -7.20
N LYS A 226 -15.47 20.84 -8.12
CA LYS A 226 -16.81 21.41 -8.36
C LYS A 226 -17.77 21.28 -7.16
N LEU A 227 -17.47 20.37 -6.24
CA LEU A 227 -18.31 20.08 -5.06
C LEU A 227 -18.01 21.02 -3.88
N ILE A 228 -16.85 21.70 -3.90
CA ILE A 228 -16.40 22.58 -2.82
C ILE A 228 -17.17 23.90 -2.89
N LYS A 229 -17.95 24.20 -1.84
CA LYS A 229 -18.71 25.44 -1.68
C LYS A 229 -18.09 26.36 -0.62
N HIS A 230 -17.56 25.78 0.46
CA HIS A 230 -16.95 26.48 1.60
C HIS A 230 -15.42 26.42 1.49
N SER A 231 -14.86 27.11 0.48
CA SER A 231 -13.42 26.99 0.11
C SER A 231 -12.46 27.29 1.26
N GLU A 232 -12.87 28.15 2.21
CA GLU A 232 -12.07 28.49 3.41
C GLU A 232 -11.86 27.32 4.38
N LYS A 233 -12.64 26.23 4.24
CA LYS A 233 -12.52 24.99 5.03
C LYS A 233 -11.54 23.97 4.44
N TYR A 234 -10.99 24.25 3.27
CA TYR A 234 -10.14 23.33 2.54
C TYR A 234 -8.73 23.90 2.34
N ASN A 235 -7.71 23.09 2.69
CA ASN A 235 -6.32 23.36 2.32
C ASN A 235 -5.94 22.45 1.14
N LEU A 236 -5.78 23.04 -0.04
CA LEU A 236 -5.59 22.31 -1.30
C LEU A 236 -4.12 22.26 -1.69
N GLN A 237 -3.55 21.06 -1.77
CA GLN A 237 -2.22 20.79 -2.30
C GLN A 237 -2.33 19.76 -3.44
N ILE A 238 -2.86 20.21 -4.59
CA ILE A 238 -3.19 19.36 -5.74
C ILE A 238 -1.94 19.16 -6.60
N ARG A 239 -0.98 18.43 -6.04
CA ARG A 239 0.32 18.14 -6.63
C ARG A 239 0.88 16.83 -6.10
N PHE A 240 2.01 16.40 -6.65
CA PHE A 240 2.83 15.41 -5.96
C PHE A 240 3.38 16.02 -4.66
N ILE A 241 3.28 15.29 -3.57
CA ILE A 241 3.81 15.70 -2.27
C ILE A 241 5.19 15.09 -2.11
N ASP A 242 6.19 15.92 -1.84
CA ASP A 242 7.56 15.47 -1.65
C ASP A 242 7.71 14.70 -0.34
N ASN A 243 8.62 13.73 -0.33
CA ASN A 243 8.79 12.83 0.81
C ASN A 243 9.10 13.58 2.11
N GLU A 244 9.82 14.69 2.04
CA GLU A 244 10.21 15.55 3.17
C GLU A 244 9.03 16.27 3.82
N GLU A 245 7.93 16.46 3.08
CA GLU A 245 6.71 17.10 3.58
C GLU A 245 5.80 16.13 4.35
N ILE A 246 5.87 14.83 4.01
CA ILE A 246 4.96 13.80 4.53
C ILE A 246 4.97 13.72 6.07
N PRO A 247 6.13 13.72 6.76
CA PRO A 247 6.14 13.66 8.22
C PRO A 247 5.30 14.74 8.89
N ASN A 248 5.43 15.99 8.43
CA ASN A 248 4.69 17.11 8.99
C ASN A 248 3.20 17.06 8.66
N LEU A 249 2.83 16.63 7.45
CA LEU A 249 1.42 16.45 7.09
C LEU A 249 0.74 15.44 8.03
N PHE A 250 1.33 14.27 8.23
CA PHE A 250 0.73 13.24 9.09
C PHE A 250 0.80 13.59 10.58
N ALA A 251 1.81 14.32 11.02
CA ALA A 251 1.94 14.73 12.42
C ALA A 251 1.00 15.89 12.81
N CYS A 252 0.60 16.77 11.87
CA CYS A 252 -0.19 17.97 12.17
C CYS A 252 -1.71 17.76 12.11
N HIS A 253 -2.18 16.65 11.53
CA HIS A 253 -3.60 16.37 11.40
C HIS A 253 -4.12 15.47 12.52
N HIS A 254 -5.44 15.50 12.76
CA HIS A 254 -6.08 14.67 13.78
C HIS A 254 -6.50 13.31 13.24
N PHE A 255 -6.94 13.24 11.98
CA PHE A 255 -7.35 11.99 11.32
C PHE A 255 -6.86 11.92 9.87
N LEU A 256 -6.38 10.74 9.47
CA LEU A 256 -6.34 10.38 8.06
C LEU A 256 -7.75 9.96 7.64
N VAL A 257 -8.24 10.45 6.48
CA VAL A 257 -9.55 10.07 5.96
C VAL A 257 -9.40 9.25 4.69
N LEU A 258 -9.96 8.04 4.69
CA LEU A 258 -9.95 7.10 3.56
C LEU A 258 -11.38 6.71 3.17
N PRO A 259 -12.10 7.55 2.40
CA PRO A 259 -13.51 7.33 2.03
C PRO A 259 -13.64 6.40 0.81
N TYR A 260 -12.85 5.34 0.77
CA TYR A 260 -12.65 4.52 -0.42
C TYR A 260 -13.91 3.73 -0.79
N ARG A 261 -14.22 3.69 -2.08
CA ARG A 261 -15.26 2.80 -2.64
C ARG A 261 -14.78 1.37 -2.73
N ASP A 262 -13.50 1.20 -3.01
CA ASP A 262 -12.87 -0.12 -3.17
C ASP A 262 -11.40 -0.04 -2.80
N THR A 263 -10.92 -1.04 -2.04
CA THR A 263 -9.51 -1.15 -1.67
C THR A 263 -9.15 -2.57 -1.26
N THR A 264 -7.93 -2.96 -1.61
CA THR A 264 -7.28 -4.17 -1.11
C THR A 264 -6.19 -3.82 -0.12
N GLN A 265 -5.52 -2.69 -0.34
CA GLN A 265 -4.44 -2.15 0.50
C GLN A 265 -4.34 -0.63 0.33
N SER A 266 -3.71 0.02 1.32
CA SER A 266 -3.55 1.47 1.29
C SER A 266 -2.17 1.89 1.79
N GLY A 267 -1.35 2.44 0.88
CA GLY A 267 -0.06 3.05 1.25
C GLY A 267 -0.23 4.18 2.28
N PRO A 268 -1.16 5.13 2.12
CA PRO A 268 -1.46 6.15 3.12
C PRO A 268 -1.79 5.60 4.51
N LEU A 269 -2.45 4.44 4.60
CA LEU A 269 -2.75 3.78 5.88
C LEU A 269 -1.47 3.40 6.64
N MET A 270 -0.48 2.86 5.93
CA MET A 270 0.80 2.46 6.55
C MET A 270 1.67 3.67 6.92
N ILE A 271 1.49 4.80 6.23
CA ILE A 271 2.10 6.08 6.63
C ILE A 271 1.44 6.56 7.93
N ALA A 272 0.11 6.55 8.01
CA ALA A 272 -0.63 6.94 9.20
C ALA A 272 -0.23 6.09 10.43
N ALA A 273 -0.09 4.77 10.24
CA ALA A 273 0.39 3.86 11.28
C ALA A 273 1.79 4.24 11.79
N ASN A 274 2.71 4.65 10.90
CA ASN A 274 4.05 5.09 11.31
C ASN A 274 4.04 6.36 12.16
N TYR A 275 3.13 7.30 11.86
CA TYR A 275 3.05 8.58 12.57
C TYR A 275 1.98 8.61 13.67
N GLY A 276 1.38 7.48 13.99
CA GLY A 276 0.35 7.36 15.04
C GLY A 276 -0.87 8.24 14.77
N LEU A 277 -1.32 8.33 13.50
CA LEU A 277 -2.46 9.13 13.10
C LEU A 277 -3.72 8.27 13.08
N PRO A 278 -4.77 8.58 13.88
CA PRO A 278 -6.06 7.90 13.85
C PRO A 278 -6.72 7.91 12.47
N LEU A 279 -7.61 6.95 12.24
CA LEU A 279 -8.24 6.73 10.95
C LEU A 279 -9.75 7.03 11.01
N LEU A 280 -10.25 7.78 10.02
CA LEU A 280 -11.66 7.86 9.66
C LEU A 280 -11.83 7.21 8.27
N ALA A 281 -12.51 6.07 8.15
CA ALA A 281 -12.54 5.35 6.87
C ALA A 281 -13.81 4.56 6.64
N THR A 282 -14.07 4.24 5.37
CA THR A 282 -15.08 3.25 5.01
C THR A 282 -14.76 1.88 5.62
N ASN A 283 -15.81 1.14 5.99
CA ASN A 283 -15.72 -0.11 6.73
C ASN A 283 -15.26 -1.29 5.84
N HIS A 284 -14.03 -1.20 5.30
CA HIS A 284 -13.40 -2.28 4.55
C HIS A 284 -12.63 -3.25 5.45
N SER A 285 -12.67 -4.55 5.13
CA SER A 285 -11.95 -5.59 5.87
C SER A 285 -10.44 -5.31 5.95
N SER A 286 -9.84 -4.87 4.86
CA SER A 286 -8.40 -4.52 4.79
C SER A 286 -8.01 -3.36 5.73
N PHE A 287 -8.93 -2.47 6.08
CA PHE A 287 -8.68 -1.42 7.07
C PHE A 287 -8.80 -1.97 8.49
N ARG A 288 -9.80 -2.83 8.77
CA ARG A 288 -9.98 -3.48 10.08
C ARG A 288 -8.83 -4.38 10.48
N GLU A 289 -8.14 -4.99 9.53
CA GLU A 289 -6.96 -5.83 9.80
C GLU A 289 -5.80 -5.04 10.43
N ILE A 290 -5.72 -3.73 10.16
CA ILE A 290 -4.64 -2.86 10.60
C ILE A 290 -5.10 -1.89 11.70
N TYR A 291 -6.26 -1.25 11.50
CA TYR A 291 -6.86 -0.29 12.41
C TYR A 291 -8.16 -0.84 12.99
N ASP A 292 -8.14 -1.24 14.24
CA ASP A 292 -9.34 -1.64 14.96
C ASP A 292 -10.10 -0.44 15.53
N GLU A 293 -11.22 -0.68 16.22
CA GLU A 293 -12.08 0.34 16.80
C GLU A 293 -11.40 1.20 17.88
N SER A 294 -10.26 0.74 18.42
CA SER A 294 -9.50 1.50 19.42
C SER A 294 -8.72 2.67 18.83
N CYS A 295 -8.44 2.63 17.53
CA CYS A 295 -7.62 3.62 16.81
C CYS A 295 -8.27 4.14 15.52
N SER A 296 -9.55 3.79 15.26
CA SER A 296 -10.29 4.21 14.07
C SER A 296 -11.76 4.49 14.33
N ILE A 297 -12.36 5.27 13.42
CA ILE A 297 -13.80 5.38 13.21
C ILE A 297 -14.07 4.81 11.82
N LEU A 298 -14.64 3.59 11.78
CA LEU A 298 -15.04 2.93 10.54
C LEU A 298 -16.53 3.10 10.30
N TYR A 299 -16.90 3.45 9.08
CA TYR A 299 -18.30 3.77 8.74
C TYR A 299 -18.72 3.14 7.41
N ASP A 300 -20.01 2.86 7.28
CA ASP A 300 -20.65 2.47 6.04
C ASP A 300 -21.25 3.70 5.31
N ASP A 301 -21.58 4.75 6.06
CA ASP A 301 -22.05 6.05 5.56
C ASP A 301 -21.20 7.18 6.16
N ILE A 302 -20.67 8.06 5.30
CA ILE A 302 -19.82 9.19 5.69
C ILE A 302 -20.50 10.13 6.69
N GLN A 303 -21.84 10.33 6.59
CA GLN A 303 -22.59 11.17 7.52
C GLN A 303 -22.55 10.62 8.95
N ILE A 304 -22.62 9.28 9.08
CA ILE A 304 -22.50 8.59 10.38
C ILE A 304 -21.06 8.76 10.91
N GLY A 305 -20.05 8.56 10.07
CA GLY A 305 -18.64 8.74 10.46
C GLY A 305 -18.33 10.15 10.94
N LEU A 306 -18.77 11.17 10.20
CA LEU A 306 -18.59 12.58 10.57
C LEU A 306 -19.36 12.94 11.85
N LYS A 307 -20.57 12.39 12.06
CA LYS A 307 -21.33 12.58 13.29
C LYS A 307 -20.63 11.96 14.51
N GLN A 308 -20.09 10.75 14.38
CA GLN A 308 -19.29 10.14 15.43
C GLN A 308 -18.06 10.98 15.76
N LEU A 309 -17.38 11.48 14.73
CA LEU A 309 -16.19 12.32 14.87
C LEU A 309 -16.54 13.66 15.57
N SER A 310 -17.65 14.32 15.21
CA SER A 310 -18.07 15.58 15.83
C SER A 310 -18.45 15.44 17.32
N SER A 311 -18.80 14.23 17.76
CA SER A 311 -19.11 13.91 19.16
C SER A 311 -17.92 13.33 19.93
N LEU A 312 -16.75 13.22 19.29
CA LEU A 312 -15.56 12.66 19.92
C LEU A 312 -15.00 13.63 20.97
N THR A 313 -14.75 13.13 22.17
CA THR A 313 -14.11 13.92 23.22
C THR A 313 -12.60 13.83 23.16
N GLU A 314 -11.89 14.84 23.67
CA GLU A 314 -10.41 14.84 23.76
C GLU A 314 -9.88 13.59 24.46
N VAL A 315 -10.49 13.19 25.58
CA VAL A 315 -10.08 11.98 26.33
C VAL A 315 -10.16 10.70 25.47
N LYS A 316 -11.21 10.57 24.65
CA LYS A 316 -11.33 9.43 23.73
C LYS A 316 -10.31 9.52 22.63
N TYR A 317 -10.07 10.69 22.07
CA TYR A 317 -9.06 10.94 21.05
C TYR A 317 -7.64 10.58 21.55
N ASP A 318 -7.27 10.99 22.76
CA ASP A 318 -5.96 10.67 23.36
C ASP A 318 -5.75 9.16 23.56
N LYS A 319 -6.81 8.44 23.91
CA LYS A 319 -6.78 6.97 23.93
C LYS A 319 -6.51 6.39 22.54
N MET A 320 -7.20 6.91 21.52
CA MET A 320 -6.97 6.50 20.13
C MET A 320 -5.52 6.75 19.70
N LEU A 321 -4.94 7.90 20.02
CA LEU A 321 -3.54 8.21 19.75
C LEU A 321 -2.58 7.22 20.42
N THR A 322 -2.87 6.82 21.64
CA THR A 322 -2.08 5.86 22.39
C THR A 322 -2.07 4.49 21.71
N GLU A 323 -3.21 4.03 21.22
CA GLU A 323 -3.33 2.78 20.48
C GLU A 323 -2.67 2.87 19.09
N CYS A 324 -2.86 3.98 18.35
CA CYS A 324 -2.21 4.20 17.07
C CYS A 324 -0.68 4.13 17.13
N LYS A 325 -0.06 4.57 18.22
CA LYS A 325 1.41 4.50 18.40
C LYS A 325 1.94 3.07 18.38
N LYS A 326 1.15 2.09 18.83
CA LYS A 326 1.54 0.66 18.85
C LYS A 326 1.59 0.06 17.44
N LEU A 327 0.86 0.63 16.47
CA LEU A 327 0.82 0.14 15.09
C LEU A 327 2.18 0.19 14.41
N LYS A 328 2.99 1.21 14.73
CA LYS A 328 4.34 1.36 14.20
C LYS A 328 5.22 0.14 14.50
N ASP A 329 5.19 -0.36 15.72
CA ASP A 329 6.00 -1.51 16.12
C ASP A 329 5.40 -2.80 15.58
N ARG A 330 4.06 -2.95 15.66
CA ARG A 330 3.34 -4.13 15.16
C ARG A 330 3.56 -4.38 13.67
N PHE A 331 3.59 -3.33 12.86
CA PHE A 331 3.79 -3.41 11.41
C PHE A 331 5.17 -2.90 10.98
N SER A 332 6.17 -2.97 11.86
CA SER A 332 7.54 -2.60 11.49
C SER A 332 8.10 -3.52 10.42
N GLY A 333 9.04 -3.01 9.60
CA GLY A 333 9.70 -3.82 8.58
C GLY A 333 10.37 -5.07 9.16
N LYS A 334 10.91 -4.96 10.39
CA LYS A 334 11.50 -6.11 11.11
C LYS A 334 10.47 -7.21 11.40
N MET A 335 9.29 -6.83 11.92
CA MET A 335 8.23 -7.81 12.21
C MET A 335 7.76 -8.50 10.95
N ILE A 336 7.46 -7.73 9.89
CA ILE A 336 7.00 -8.26 8.61
C ILE A 336 8.07 -9.18 7.97
N ALA A 337 9.34 -8.76 7.98
CA ALA A 337 10.44 -9.60 7.50
C ALA A 337 10.55 -10.92 8.29
N THR A 338 10.43 -10.87 9.62
CA THR A 338 10.47 -12.06 10.48
C THR A 338 9.33 -13.03 10.14
N GLU A 339 8.11 -12.53 9.92
CA GLU A 339 6.97 -13.34 9.52
C GLU A 339 7.21 -14.04 8.17
N ILE A 340 7.73 -13.29 7.19
CA ILE A 340 8.07 -13.82 5.86
C ILE A 340 9.19 -14.87 5.98
N ILE A 341 10.26 -14.61 6.71
CA ILE A 341 11.38 -15.54 6.95
C ILE A 341 10.87 -16.84 7.56
N ASN A 342 10.02 -16.77 8.58
CA ASN A 342 9.46 -17.96 9.21
C ASN A 342 8.62 -18.80 8.23
N TYR A 343 7.86 -18.16 7.37
CA TYR A 343 7.11 -18.86 6.32
C TYR A 343 8.06 -19.50 5.28
N LEU A 344 9.09 -18.80 4.84
CA LEU A 344 10.06 -19.33 3.87
C LEU A 344 10.77 -20.57 4.42
N LYS A 345 11.16 -20.57 5.69
CA LYS A 345 11.77 -21.73 6.38
C LYS A 345 10.86 -22.96 6.44
N GLN A 346 9.55 -22.80 6.36
CA GLN A 346 8.59 -23.94 6.37
C GLN A 346 8.43 -24.59 5.00
N ILE A 347 8.78 -23.89 3.92
CA ILE A 347 8.57 -24.34 2.54
C ILE A 347 9.87 -24.62 1.77
N SER A 348 11.02 -24.39 2.39
CA SER A 348 12.39 -24.64 1.87
C SER A 348 12.74 -26.12 1.80
#